data_7be32000c721c77c03fab321f684cc29
#
_entry.id   7be32000c721c77c03fab321f684cc29
#
_cell.length_a   1.000
_cell.length_b   1.000
_cell.length_c   1.000
_cell.angle_alpha   90.00
_cell.angle_beta   90.00
_cell.angle_gamma   90.00
#
_symmetry.space_group_name_H-M   'P 1'
#
loop_
_entity.id
_entity.type
_entity.pdbx_description
1 polymer ?
#
loop_
_entity_poly.entity_id
_entity_poly.type
_entity_poly.pdbx_seq_one_letter_code
_entity_poly.pdbx_strand_id
1 'polypeptide(L)'
;IEEAVANFAVRCTEKLRRQGSVCQGITVFAWTSRFNEHVPEYTIHDSLTLPIATNAHEEIVGAALSILRAKYPKPMADSRPDRPDMSFHFKKAGVILWQISPDHPRQQDLFDPIDRSKQKKLMEAIDAINRKNGYGTIRQAIQGTDCRFDLKREYMSKQFTTNIHDILKVKTQ
;
A
#
# COMPACT_ATOMS: atom_id res chain seq x y z
N ILE A 1 10.18 0.69 -5.05
CA ILE A 1 9.49 -0.04 -3.99
C ILE A 1 8.69 0.87 -3.06
N GLU A 2 9.16 2.07 -2.72
CA GLU A 2 8.43 3.02 -1.88
C GLU A 2 7.05 3.35 -2.46
N GLU A 3 6.99 3.62 -3.76
CA GLU A 3 5.74 3.86 -4.49
C GLU A 3 4.76 2.69 -4.33
N ALA A 4 5.22 1.45 -4.48
CA ALA A 4 4.38 0.26 -4.31
C ALA A 4 3.83 0.14 -2.89
N VAL A 5 4.70 0.29 -1.89
CA VAL A 5 4.31 0.23 -0.47
C VAL A 5 3.32 1.35 -0.12
N ALA A 6 3.54 2.57 -0.61
CA ALA A 6 2.62 3.69 -0.41
C ALA A 6 1.24 3.39 -1.00
N ASN A 7 1.18 2.87 -2.23
CA ASN A 7 -0.08 2.50 -2.86
C ASN A 7 -0.80 1.37 -2.12
N PHE A 8 -0.08 0.35 -1.64
CA PHE A 8 -0.69 -0.71 -0.83
C PHE A 8 -1.22 -0.18 0.50
N ALA A 9 -0.47 0.70 1.17
CA ALA A 9 -0.90 1.35 2.39
C ALA A 9 -2.19 2.17 2.18
N VAL A 10 -2.24 3.00 1.14
CA VAL A 10 -3.43 3.79 0.80
C VAL A 10 -4.64 2.89 0.53
N ARG A 11 -4.48 1.82 -0.26
CA ARG A 11 -5.58 0.85 -0.51
C ARG A 11 -6.08 0.19 0.77
N CYS A 12 -5.20 -0.08 1.72
CA CYS A 12 -5.59 -0.61 3.03
C CYS A 12 -6.37 0.42 3.85
N THR A 13 -5.96 1.70 3.87
CA THR A 13 -6.67 2.75 4.61
C THR A 13 -8.06 3.03 4.03
N GLU A 14 -8.21 3.01 2.71
CA GLU A 14 -9.51 3.14 2.05
C GLU A 14 -10.48 2.02 2.47
N LYS A 15 -9.97 0.78 2.59
CA LYS A 15 -10.77 -0.35 3.09
C LYS A 15 -11.18 -0.15 4.55
N LEU A 16 -10.26 0.30 5.42
CA LEU A 16 -10.58 0.63 6.82
C LEU A 16 -11.71 1.66 6.90
N ARG A 17 -11.59 2.77 6.19
CA ARG A 17 -12.63 3.81 6.20
C ARG A 17 -13.96 3.31 5.66
N ARG A 18 -13.95 2.49 4.60
CA ARG A 18 -15.16 1.90 4.03
C ARG A 18 -15.92 1.01 5.03
N GLN A 19 -15.20 0.33 5.91
CA GLN A 19 -15.80 -0.51 6.95
C GLN A 19 -15.95 0.21 8.30
N GLY A 20 -15.69 1.52 8.36
CA GLY A 20 -15.80 2.30 9.59
C GLY A 20 -14.82 1.86 10.69
N SER A 21 -13.58 1.55 10.31
CA SER A 21 -12.57 1.02 11.21
C SER A 21 -11.29 1.86 11.18
N VAL A 22 -10.49 1.68 12.21
CA VAL A 22 -9.13 2.22 12.35
C VAL A 22 -8.16 1.10 12.72
N CYS A 23 -6.88 1.29 12.49
CA CYS A 23 -5.85 0.36 12.93
C CYS A 23 -4.78 1.06 13.77
N GLN A 24 -4.09 0.27 14.59
CA GLN A 24 -2.96 0.73 15.38
C GLN A 24 -1.64 0.05 14.99
N GLY A 25 -1.71 -1.12 14.37
CA GLY A 25 -0.53 -1.86 13.96
C GLY A 25 -0.34 -1.89 12.45
N ILE A 26 0.92 -1.77 12.02
CA ILE A 26 1.33 -1.80 10.63
C ILE A 26 2.50 -2.75 10.49
N THR A 27 2.45 -3.66 9.52
CA THR A 27 3.56 -4.52 9.12
C THR A 27 3.86 -4.27 7.66
N VAL A 28 5.13 -4.10 7.34
CA VAL A 28 5.61 -4.04 5.95
C VAL A 28 6.49 -5.25 5.69
N PHE A 29 6.25 -5.89 4.56
CA PHE A 29 7.10 -6.97 4.09
C PHE A 29 7.49 -6.78 2.63
N ALA A 30 8.70 -7.21 2.29
CA ALA A 30 9.16 -7.28 0.91
C ALA A 30 10.26 -8.35 0.80
N TRP A 31 10.35 -9.03 -0.33
CA TRP A 31 11.43 -9.97 -0.59
C TRP A 31 11.83 -10.02 -2.06
N THR A 32 13.10 -10.34 -2.28
CA THR A 32 13.67 -10.62 -3.60
C THR A 32 13.31 -12.03 -4.07
N SER A 33 13.61 -12.37 -5.31
CA SER A 33 13.36 -13.72 -5.84
C SER A 33 14.42 -14.69 -5.34
N ARG A 34 14.01 -15.83 -4.77
CA ARG A 34 14.89 -16.94 -4.40
C ARG A 34 15.41 -17.72 -5.61
N PHE A 35 14.79 -17.56 -6.77
CA PHE A 35 15.12 -18.30 -7.99
C PHE A 35 16.04 -17.55 -8.93
N ASN A 36 16.49 -16.36 -8.55
CA ASN A 36 17.40 -15.56 -9.37
C ASN A 36 18.77 -15.54 -8.72
N GLU A 37 19.68 -16.36 -9.23
CA GLU A 37 21.06 -16.50 -8.73
C GLU A 37 21.91 -15.22 -8.89
N HIS A 38 21.46 -14.28 -9.73
CA HIS A 38 22.16 -13.02 -9.99
C HIS A 38 21.73 -11.88 -9.04
N VAL A 39 20.70 -12.09 -8.23
CA VAL A 39 20.22 -11.07 -7.29
C VAL A 39 20.35 -11.61 -5.87
N PRO A 40 20.98 -10.88 -4.96
CA PRO A 40 21.10 -11.32 -3.58
C PRO A 40 19.72 -11.50 -2.94
N GLU A 41 19.57 -12.59 -2.18
CA GLU A 41 18.37 -12.83 -1.40
C GLU A 41 18.29 -11.82 -0.26
N TYR A 42 17.19 -11.09 -0.19
CA TYR A 42 16.93 -10.15 0.89
C TYR A 42 15.45 -10.12 1.24
N THR A 43 15.18 -10.05 2.54
CA THR A 43 13.81 -10.00 3.08
C THR A 43 13.69 -8.86 4.06
N ILE A 44 12.69 -8.03 3.83
CA ILE A 44 12.22 -7.02 4.78
C ILE A 44 10.93 -7.58 5.41
N HIS A 45 10.89 -7.61 6.73
CA HIS A 45 9.68 -7.92 7.49
C HIS A 45 9.79 -7.25 8.85
N ASP A 46 9.02 -6.18 9.04
CA ASP A 46 9.02 -5.46 10.30
C ASP A 46 7.67 -4.79 10.57
N SER A 47 7.42 -4.46 11.82
CA SER A 47 6.13 -3.96 12.30
C SER A 47 6.31 -2.76 13.21
N LEU A 48 5.32 -1.88 13.19
CA LEU A 48 5.26 -0.69 14.03
C LEU A 48 3.86 -0.54 14.61
N THR A 49 3.78 -0.15 15.88
CA THR A 49 2.52 0.22 16.52
C THR A 49 2.44 1.73 16.63
N LEU A 50 1.35 2.28 16.11
CA LEU A 50 1.06 3.70 16.22
C LEU A 50 0.59 4.06 17.63
N PRO A 51 0.92 5.23 18.16
CA PRO A 51 0.44 5.67 19.47
C PRO A 51 -1.07 5.83 19.50
N ILE A 52 -1.64 6.30 18.40
CA ILE A 52 -3.09 6.52 18.24
C ILE A 52 -3.57 5.72 17.02
N ALA A 53 -4.65 4.98 17.19
CA ALA A 53 -5.25 4.24 16.09
C ALA A 53 -5.85 5.21 15.06
N THR A 54 -5.57 4.96 13.78
CA THR A 54 -5.93 5.85 12.68
C THR A 54 -6.35 5.10 11.41
N ASN A 55 -7.02 5.79 10.51
CA ASN A 55 -7.27 5.36 9.13
C ASN A 55 -6.88 6.44 8.11
N ALA A 56 -6.08 7.41 8.54
CA ALA A 56 -5.61 8.47 7.68
C ALA A 56 -4.44 8.00 6.81
N HIS A 57 -4.45 8.39 5.54
CA HIS A 57 -3.41 8.04 4.58
C HIS A 57 -2.01 8.46 5.04
N GLU A 58 -1.88 9.69 5.51
CA GLU A 58 -0.59 10.30 5.84
C GLU A 58 0.15 9.55 6.94
N GLU A 59 -0.56 9.17 8.00
CA GLU A 59 0.01 8.47 9.14
C GLU A 59 0.40 7.04 8.78
N ILE A 60 -0.48 6.31 8.10
CA ILE A 60 -0.23 4.91 7.74
C ILE A 60 0.84 4.79 6.66
N VAL A 61 0.81 5.65 5.63
CA VAL A 61 1.84 5.68 4.60
C VAL A 61 3.19 6.11 5.20
N GLY A 62 3.20 7.16 6.04
CA GLY A 62 4.41 7.60 6.72
C GLY A 62 5.04 6.50 7.57
N ALA A 63 4.24 5.80 8.37
CA ALA A 63 4.70 4.67 9.18
C ALA A 63 5.21 3.49 8.32
N ALA A 64 4.49 3.13 7.26
CA ALA A 64 4.91 2.07 6.35
C ALA A 64 6.25 2.39 5.66
N LEU A 65 6.44 3.64 5.21
CA LEU A 65 7.69 4.07 4.62
C LEU A 65 8.83 4.16 5.64
N SER A 66 8.55 4.54 6.89
CA SER A 66 9.58 4.55 7.94
C SER A 66 10.11 3.13 8.21
N ILE A 67 9.23 2.14 8.29
CA ILE A 67 9.61 0.73 8.41
C ILE A 67 10.47 0.29 7.22
N LEU A 68 10.02 0.59 6.01
CA LEU A 68 10.72 0.21 4.79
C LEU A 68 12.14 0.82 4.75
N ARG A 69 12.25 2.13 5.00
CA ARG A 69 13.52 2.87 4.96
C ARG A 69 14.50 2.42 6.04
N ALA A 70 14.01 2.10 7.23
CA ALA A 70 14.83 1.59 8.33
C ALA A 70 15.47 0.23 8.00
N LYS A 71 14.78 -0.60 7.23
CA LYS A 71 15.22 -1.96 6.87
C LYS A 71 15.72 -2.08 5.43
N TYR A 72 15.65 -0.99 4.65
CA TYR A 72 16.18 -1.04 3.29
C TYR A 72 17.69 -1.28 3.32
N PRO A 73 18.19 -2.25 2.54
CA PRO A 73 19.61 -2.54 2.53
C PRO A 73 20.39 -1.31 2.06
N LYS A 74 21.28 -0.86 2.90
CA LYS A 74 22.24 0.19 2.51
C LYS A 74 23.14 -0.39 1.41
N PRO A 75 23.47 0.37 0.36
CA PRO A 75 24.47 -0.06 -0.60
C PRO A 75 25.71 -0.48 0.18
N MET A 76 26.07 -1.74 0.13
CA MET A 76 27.37 -2.14 0.64
C MET A 76 28.38 -1.43 -0.24
N ALA A 77 29.17 -0.56 0.35
CA ALA A 77 30.37 -0.03 -0.24
C ALA A 77 31.38 -1.19 -0.33
N ASP A 78 31.07 -2.20 -1.14
CA ASP A 78 32.00 -3.25 -1.47
C ASP A 78 32.91 -2.67 -2.56
N SER A 79 34.14 -2.40 -2.16
CA SER A 79 35.19 -1.77 -2.95
C SER A 79 35.68 -2.66 -4.13
N ARG A 80 34.84 -3.52 -4.66
CA ARG A 80 35.17 -4.37 -5.80
C ARG A 80 34.69 -3.71 -7.09
N PRO A 81 35.61 -3.31 -7.98
CA PRO A 81 35.28 -2.67 -9.26
C PRO A 81 34.45 -3.56 -10.21
N ASP A 82 34.38 -4.87 -9.93
CA ASP A 82 33.71 -5.86 -10.80
C ASP A 82 32.23 -6.09 -10.53
N ARG A 83 31.65 -5.44 -9.54
CA ARG A 83 30.22 -5.56 -9.26
C ARG A 83 29.56 -4.19 -9.37
N PRO A 84 28.95 -3.89 -10.53
CA PRO A 84 28.11 -2.71 -10.65
C PRO A 84 26.97 -2.83 -9.64
N ASP A 85 26.67 -1.68 -9.06
CA ASP A 85 25.59 -1.38 -8.12
C ASP A 85 24.56 -2.51 -7.98
N MET A 86 24.69 -3.34 -6.93
CA MET A 86 23.76 -4.45 -6.70
C MET A 86 22.43 -3.89 -6.25
N SER A 87 21.60 -3.45 -7.20
CA SER A 87 20.24 -3.04 -6.93
C SER A 87 19.41 -4.25 -6.51
N PHE A 88 18.83 -4.21 -5.32
CA PHE A 88 17.92 -5.25 -4.87
C PHE A 88 16.61 -5.16 -5.65
N HIS A 89 16.31 -6.18 -6.44
CA HIS A 89 15.07 -6.29 -7.18
C HIS A 89 14.03 -7.03 -6.35
N PHE A 90 13.22 -6.30 -5.61
CA PHE A 90 12.13 -6.89 -4.84
C PHE A 90 11.05 -7.43 -5.78
N LYS A 91 10.73 -8.71 -5.63
CA LYS A 91 9.69 -9.41 -6.41
C LYS A 91 8.31 -9.26 -5.80
N LYS A 92 8.24 -9.16 -4.49
CA LYS A 92 6.98 -9.02 -3.76
C LYS A 92 7.13 -8.04 -2.61
N ALA A 93 6.11 -7.22 -2.42
CA ALA A 93 5.97 -6.33 -1.28
C ALA A 93 4.51 -6.27 -0.84
N GLY A 94 4.27 -5.88 0.40
CA GLY A 94 2.93 -5.69 0.90
C GLY A 94 2.89 -4.99 2.25
N VAL A 95 1.68 -4.57 2.60
CA VAL A 95 1.35 -3.92 3.86
C VAL A 95 0.24 -4.71 4.52
N ILE A 96 0.37 -4.99 5.82
CA ILE A 96 -0.65 -5.61 6.64
C ILE A 96 -1.00 -4.64 7.75
N LEU A 97 -2.29 -4.37 7.91
CA LEU A 97 -2.82 -3.59 9.02
C LEU A 97 -3.43 -4.54 10.05
N TRP A 98 -3.15 -4.30 11.32
CA TRP A 98 -3.61 -5.15 12.43
C TRP A 98 -3.98 -4.29 13.63
N GLN A 99 -4.51 -4.90 14.72
CA GLN A 99 -5.20 -4.19 15.80
C GLN A 99 -6.29 -3.26 15.26
N ILE A 100 -7.16 -3.86 14.44
CA ILE A 100 -8.29 -3.16 13.84
C ILE A 100 -9.40 -3.05 14.88
N SER A 101 -9.96 -1.86 15.01
CA SER A 101 -11.07 -1.56 15.89
C SER A 101 -12.06 -0.61 15.22
N PRO A 102 -13.34 -0.60 15.65
CA PRO A 102 -14.32 0.35 15.10
C PRO A 102 -13.88 1.80 15.30
N ASP A 103 -14.21 2.66 14.31
CA ASP A 103 -13.97 4.12 14.38
C ASP A 103 -15.05 4.78 15.26
N HIS A 104 -14.96 4.57 16.57
CA HIS A 104 -15.82 5.27 17.53
C HIS A 104 -15.21 6.58 17.98
N PRO A 105 -16.04 7.55 18.44
CA PRO A 105 -15.53 8.73 19.11
C PRO A 105 -14.65 8.31 20.28
N ARG A 106 -13.35 8.59 20.19
CA ARG A 106 -12.38 8.28 21.23
C ARG A 106 -12.11 9.55 22.02
N GLN A 107 -11.77 9.37 23.28
CA GLN A 107 -11.19 10.45 24.06
C GLN A 107 -9.95 10.95 23.30
N GLN A 108 -9.95 12.23 22.96
CA GLN A 108 -8.79 12.85 22.32
C GLN A 108 -7.61 12.81 23.29
N ASP A 109 -6.46 12.38 22.77
CA ASP A 109 -5.22 12.52 23.52
C ASP A 109 -4.87 14.00 23.62
N LEU A 110 -4.62 14.46 24.82
CA LEU A 110 -4.27 15.86 25.09
C LEU A 110 -2.98 16.30 24.35
N PHE A 111 -2.14 15.34 24.04
CA PHE A 111 -0.86 15.55 23.36
C PHE A 111 -0.88 15.21 21.86
N ASP A 112 -2.06 14.90 21.28
CA ASP A 112 -2.16 14.67 19.84
C ASP A 112 -2.06 16.00 19.09
N PRO A 113 -1.00 16.21 18.28
CA PRO A 113 -0.82 17.46 17.54
C PRO A 113 -1.76 17.58 16.34
N ILE A 114 -2.53 16.51 16.02
CA ILE A 114 -3.34 16.42 14.82
C ILE A 114 -4.80 16.77 15.13
N ASP A 115 -5.37 17.71 14.40
CA ASP A 115 -6.81 17.94 14.39
C ASP A 115 -7.53 16.78 13.69
N ARG A 116 -7.96 15.80 14.47
CA ARG A 116 -8.63 14.58 13.98
C ARG A 116 -9.93 14.87 13.25
N SER A 117 -10.65 15.92 13.65
CA SER A 117 -11.90 16.31 12.97
C SER A 117 -11.62 16.82 11.55
N LYS A 118 -10.63 17.70 11.42
CA LYS A 118 -10.20 18.21 10.12
C LYS A 118 -9.63 17.10 9.23
N GLN A 119 -8.80 16.22 9.80
CA GLN A 119 -8.24 15.09 9.09
C GLN A 119 -9.33 14.14 8.55
N LYS A 120 -10.32 13.81 9.38
CA LYS A 120 -11.45 12.97 8.95
C LYS A 120 -12.22 13.58 7.79
N LYS A 121 -12.56 14.86 7.85
CA LYS A 121 -13.24 15.59 6.77
C LYS A 121 -12.41 15.58 5.48
N LEU A 122 -11.09 15.73 5.59
CA LEU A 122 -10.18 15.65 4.43
C LEU A 122 -10.23 14.27 3.79
N MET A 123 -10.15 13.20 4.59
CA MET A 123 -10.20 11.83 4.06
C MET A 123 -11.54 11.52 3.40
N GLU A 124 -12.64 11.96 4.00
CA GLU A 124 -14.00 11.84 3.42
C GLU A 124 -14.12 12.56 2.07
N ALA A 125 -13.57 13.76 1.97
CA ALA A 125 -13.56 14.52 0.72
C ALA A 125 -12.73 13.84 -0.37
N ILE A 126 -11.53 13.35 -0.05
CA ILE A 126 -10.68 12.58 -0.99
C ILE A 126 -11.40 11.32 -1.46
N ASP A 127 -11.98 10.56 -0.53
CA ASP A 127 -12.71 9.34 -0.86
C ASP A 127 -13.94 9.62 -1.74
N ALA A 128 -14.66 10.73 -1.49
CA ALA A 128 -15.79 11.15 -2.31
C ALA A 128 -15.38 11.51 -3.75
N ILE A 129 -14.28 12.25 -3.92
CA ILE A 129 -13.76 12.63 -5.22
C ILE A 129 -13.28 11.39 -5.99
N ASN A 130 -12.51 10.52 -5.34
CA ASN A 130 -11.99 9.30 -5.95
C ASN A 130 -13.11 8.31 -6.32
N ARG A 131 -14.21 8.28 -5.55
CA ARG A 131 -15.39 7.46 -5.88
C ARG A 131 -16.14 8.01 -7.08
N LYS A 132 -16.27 9.33 -7.19
CA LYS A 132 -17.02 9.99 -8.26
C LYS A 132 -16.27 10.00 -9.59
N ASN A 133 -14.97 10.29 -9.55
CA ASN A 133 -14.17 10.55 -10.75
C ASN A 133 -13.24 9.39 -11.13
N GLY A 134 -13.22 8.31 -10.35
CA GLY A 134 -12.37 7.15 -10.56
C GLY A 134 -11.23 7.06 -9.55
N TYR A 135 -10.78 5.83 -9.34
CA TYR A 135 -9.73 5.52 -8.38
C TYR A 135 -8.45 6.30 -8.67
N GLY A 136 -7.93 6.95 -7.63
CA GLY A 136 -6.66 7.66 -7.71
C GLY A 136 -6.71 8.99 -8.46
N THR A 137 -7.88 9.63 -8.60
CA THR A 137 -7.99 11.01 -9.11
C THR A 137 -7.21 11.96 -8.20
N ILE A 138 -7.36 11.83 -6.88
CA ILE A 138 -6.50 12.48 -5.90
C ILE A 138 -5.57 11.43 -5.31
N ARG A 139 -4.27 11.70 -5.33
CA ARG A 139 -3.21 10.83 -4.81
C ARG A 139 -2.21 11.64 -4.00
N GLN A 140 -1.53 10.98 -3.08
CA GLN A 140 -0.31 11.51 -2.48
C GLN A 140 0.83 11.43 -3.51
N ALA A 141 1.72 12.42 -3.55
CA ALA A 141 2.83 12.47 -4.51
C ALA A 141 3.70 11.19 -4.48
N ILE A 142 3.88 10.59 -3.30
CA ILE A 142 4.64 9.34 -3.12
C ILE A 142 4.03 8.12 -3.83
N GLN A 143 2.76 8.18 -4.18
CA GLN A 143 2.08 7.09 -4.91
C GLN A 143 2.47 7.04 -6.39
N GLY A 144 3.15 8.07 -6.90
CA GLY A 144 3.55 8.15 -8.32
C GLY A 144 2.37 8.15 -9.29
N THR A 145 2.68 8.13 -10.57
CA THR A 145 1.69 8.12 -11.66
C THR A 145 1.73 6.86 -12.50
N ASP A 146 2.87 6.19 -12.60
CA ASP A 146 3.14 5.16 -13.60
C ASP A 146 2.68 3.75 -13.21
N CYS A 147 2.43 3.48 -11.91
CA CYS A 147 2.00 2.18 -11.39
C CYS A 147 2.79 0.97 -11.94
N ARG A 148 4.12 1.13 -12.11
CA ARG A 148 5.01 0.12 -12.72
C ARG A 148 5.06 -1.21 -11.97
N PHE A 149 4.58 -1.22 -10.73
CA PHE A 149 4.49 -2.41 -9.86
C PHE A 149 3.18 -3.19 -10.05
N ASP A 150 2.21 -2.67 -10.81
CA ASP A 150 0.95 -3.37 -11.06
C ASP A 150 1.18 -4.64 -11.87
N LEU A 151 0.36 -5.66 -11.58
CA LEU A 151 0.38 -6.91 -12.33
C LEU A 151 0.01 -6.66 -13.79
N LYS A 152 0.84 -7.13 -14.71
CA LYS A 152 0.49 -7.15 -16.14
C LYS A 152 -0.69 -8.10 -16.36
N ARG A 153 -1.81 -7.57 -16.83
CA ARG A 153 -3.06 -8.31 -17.05
C ARG A 153 -3.41 -8.36 -18.54
N GLU A 154 -2.43 -8.63 -19.38
CA GLU A 154 -2.60 -8.60 -20.84
C GLU A 154 -3.39 -9.81 -21.38
N TYR A 155 -3.32 -10.94 -20.68
CA TYR A 155 -3.92 -12.22 -21.11
C TYR A 155 -4.92 -12.73 -20.07
N MET A 156 -5.93 -11.93 -19.77
CA MET A 156 -7.01 -12.38 -18.87
C MET A 156 -8.05 -13.19 -19.66
N SER A 157 -8.50 -14.29 -19.07
CA SER A 157 -9.69 -15.00 -19.57
C SER A 157 -10.94 -14.11 -19.40
N LYS A 158 -11.94 -14.31 -20.24
CA LYS A 158 -13.23 -13.64 -20.11
C LYS A 158 -13.88 -13.99 -18.77
N GLN A 159 -14.57 -13.01 -18.20
CA GLN A 159 -15.20 -13.13 -16.89
C GLN A 159 -16.64 -13.59 -17.02
N PHE A 160 -16.86 -14.81 -17.54
CA PHE A 160 -18.20 -15.34 -17.86
C PHE A 160 -19.18 -15.35 -16.71
N THR A 161 -18.71 -15.44 -15.47
CA THR A 161 -19.57 -15.53 -14.27
C THR A 161 -19.79 -14.20 -13.55
N THR A 162 -18.97 -13.19 -13.83
CA THR A 162 -19.00 -11.91 -13.08
C THR A 162 -19.23 -10.70 -13.96
N ASN A 163 -19.06 -10.83 -15.28
CA ASN A 163 -19.32 -9.76 -16.23
C ASN A 163 -20.35 -10.21 -17.27
N ILE A 164 -21.52 -9.59 -17.25
CA ILE A 164 -22.64 -9.94 -18.16
C ILE A 164 -22.30 -9.71 -19.63
N HIS A 165 -21.37 -8.81 -19.95
CA HIS A 165 -20.94 -8.55 -21.32
C HIS A 165 -20.04 -9.64 -21.90
N ASP A 166 -19.43 -10.45 -21.04
CA ASP A 166 -18.55 -11.55 -21.42
C ASP A 166 -19.30 -12.90 -21.60
N ILE A 167 -20.59 -12.94 -21.27
CA ILE A 167 -21.41 -14.15 -21.42
C ILE A 167 -21.46 -14.59 -22.87
N LEU A 168 -21.27 -15.87 -23.09
CA LEU A 168 -21.37 -16.48 -24.41
C LEU A 168 -22.80 -16.33 -24.97
N LYS A 169 -22.92 -15.65 -26.10
CA LYS A 169 -24.21 -15.53 -26.81
C LYS A 169 -24.38 -16.75 -27.73
N VAL A 170 -25.34 -17.60 -27.41
CA VAL A 170 -25.74 -18.72 -28.28
C VAL A 170 -26.79 -18.20 -29.26
N LYS A 171 -26.54 -18.38 -30.56
CA LYS A 171 -27.55 -18.14 -31.58
C LYS A 171 -28.34 -19.44 -31.74
N THR A 172 -29.63 -19.43 -31.45
CA THR A 172 -30.56 -20.47 -31.89
C THR A 172 -30.84 -20.28 -33.38
N GLN A 173 -30.66 -21.33 -34.17
CA GLN A 173 -31.09 -21.37 -35.57
C GLN A 173 -32.62 -21.49 -35.63
#